data_abe8df00494e620d50d28c09a22e7991
#
_entry.id   abe8df00494e620d50d28c09a22e7991
#
_cell.length_a   1.000
_cell.length_b   1.000
_cell.length_c   1.000
_cell.angle_alpha   90.00
_cell.angle_beta   90.00
_cell.angle_gamma   90.00
#
_symmetry.space_group_name_H-M   'P 1'
#
loop_
_entity.id
_entity.type
_entity.pdbx_description
1 polymer ?
#
loop_
_entity_poly.entity_id
_entity_poly.type
_entity_poly.pdbx_seq_one_letter_code
_entity_poly.pdbx_strand_id
1 'polypeptide(L)'
;MSRRICSVAALFVLPALAIAQEPLPFLHAKDMIVFQGDSITDGGRQRTGSDYNHIMGQDYAYILAAEIGAESPERNLTFINRGISGEGVPQLTARWQRDTLALHPALLSILVGINDLPSAAPTRETAADYEAAYGKLLAETVAALPATKIVLGEPFMLPVGRFKANYAADMVELKKRQEIVDRLGARYHLPVIHYQKLFDAACSRAPADHWSWDGIHPTYAGHGLMAKEWLRVVDQQWGSR
;
A
#
# COMPACT_ATOMS: atom_id res chain seq x y z
N MET A 1 -47.89 -27.31 -55.30
CA MET A 1 -47.74 -26.61 -54.00
C MET A 1 -46.37 -26.93 -53.44
N SER A 2 -45.40 -26.03 -53.64
CA SER A 2 -44.02 -26.23 -53.21
C SER A 2 -43.84 -25.48 -51.87
N ARG A 3 -43.53 -26.17 -50.78
CA ARG A 3 -43.24 -25.60 -49.44
C ARG A 3 -41.76 -25.23 -49.43
N ARG A 4 -41.48 -23.95 -49.36
CA ARG A 4 -40.14 -23.42 -49.05
C ARG A 4 -39.90 -23.55 -47.56
N ILE A 5 -38.86 -24.32 -47.17
CA ILE A 5 -38.37 -24.41 -45.79
C ILE A 5 -37.36 -23.28 -45.63
N CYS A 6 -37.66 -22.25 -44.82
CA CYS A 6 -36.72 -21.25 -44.41
C CYS A 6 -35.88 -21.79 -43.24
N SER A 7 -34.60 -22.10 -43.48
CA SER A 7 -33.67 -22.42 -42.41
C SER A 7 -33.21 -21.12 -41.75
N VAL A 8 -33.55 -20.94 -40.49
CA VAL A 8 -33.01 -19.83 -39.65
C VAL A 8 -31.69 -20.33 -39.02
N ALA A 9 -30.59 -19.80 -39.48
CA ALA A 9 -29.28 -20.05 -38.86
C ALA A 9 -29.20 -19.19 -37.58
N ALA A 10 -29.21 -19.80 -36.43
CA ALA A 10 -28.97 -19.15 -35.17
C ALA A 10 -27.45 -18.92 -35.01
N LEU A 11 -27.03 -17.65 -35.07
CA LEU A 11 -25.66 -17.26 -34.81
C LEU A 11 -25.43 -17.28 -33.28
N PHE A 12 -24.76 -18.31 -32.79
CA PHE A 12 -24.26 -18.34 -31.40
C PHE A 12 -23.08 -17.40 -31.25
N VAL A 13 -23.31 -16.22 -30.71
CA VAL A 13 -22.23 -15.34 -30.25
C VAL A 13 -21.78 -15.86 -28.89
N LEU A 14 -20.66 -16.60 -28.87
CA LEU A 14 -20.00 -16.94 -27.61
C LEU A 14 -19.45 -15.65 -27.00
N PRO A 15 -19.77 -15.35 -25.72
CA PRO A 15 -19.16 -14.24 -25.04
C PRO A 15 -17.64 -14.50 -24.95
N ALA A 16 -16.84 -13.56 -25.44
CA ALA A 16 -15.41 -13.58 -25.20
C ALA A 16 -15.21 -13.48 -23.69
N LEU A 17 -14.75 -14.56 -23.06
CA LEU A 17 -14.23 -14.50 -21.69
C LEU A 17 -13.09 -13.49 -21.71
N ALA A 18 -13.31 -12.33 -21.09
CA ALA A 18 -12.24 -11.42 -20.77
C ALA A 18 -11.31 -12.21 -19.81
N ILE A 19 -10.15 -12.59 -20.28
CA ILE A 19 -9.10 -13.16 -19.43
C ILE A 19 -8.74 -12.03 -18.48
N ALA A 20 -9.10 -12.18 -17.20
CA ALA A 20 -8.66 -11.23 -16.17
C ALA A 20 -7.12 -11.20 -16.22
N GLN A 21 -6.56 -10.00 -16.30
CA GLN A 21 -5.11 -9.84 -16.32
C GLN A 21 -4.58 -10.33 -14.98
N GLU A 22 -3.58 -11.21 -15.02
CA GLU A 22 -2.93 -11.73 -13.82
C GLU A 22 -2.35 -10.57 -12.99
N PRO A 23 -2.66 -10.49 -11.69
CA PRO A 23 -2.14 -9.42 -10.83
C PRO A 23 -0.62 -9.54 -10.68
N LEU A 24 0.08 -8.41 -10.71
CA LEU A 24 1.53 -8.31 -10.56
C LEU A 24 2.32 -9.25 -11.52
N PRO A 25 2.12 -9.14 -12.86
CA PRO A 25 2.69 -10.08 -13.83
C PRO A 25 4.22 -10.02 -13.90
N PHE A 26 4.84 -9.01 -13.33
CA PHE A 26 6.29 -8.83 -13.25
C PHE A 26 6.96 -9.65 -12.13
N LEU A 27 6.19 -10.20 -11.17
CA LEU A 27 6.72 -11.08 -10.13
C LEU A 27 6.82 -12.52 -10.65
N HIS A 28 7.80 -13.24 -10.16
CA HIS A 28 8.00 -14.65 -10.47
C HIS A 28 7.44 -15.55 -9.34
N ALA A 29 7.31 -16.84 -9.65
CA ALA A 29 6.91 -17.81 -8.64
C ALA A 29 7.89 -17.81 -7.45
N LYS A 30 7.34 -17.86 -6.23
CA LYS A 30 8.05 -17.79 -4.94
C LYS A 30 8.64 -16.43 -4.59
N ASP A 31 8.37 -15.39 -5.37
CA ASP A 31 8.79 -14.04 -5.01
C ASP A 31 8.15 -13.59 -3.69
N MET A 32 8.88 -12.73 -2.99
CA MET A 32 8.47 -12.20 -1.69
C MET A 32 8.04 -10.74 -1.82
N ILE A 33 6.90 -10.41 -1.24
CA ILE A 33 6.36 -9.07 -1.08
C ILE A 33 6.44 -8.68 0.39
N VAL A 34 7.11 -7.58 0.71
CA VAL A 34 7.24 -7.07 2.07
C VAL A 34 6.53 -5.73 2.21
N PHE A 35 5.69 -5.61 3.24
CA PHE A 35 5.02 -4.37 3.62
C PHE A 35 5.66 -3.82 4.88
N GLN A 36 6.21 -2.60 4.79
CA GLN A 36 6.81 -1.85 5.88
C GLN A 36 5.98 -0.63 6.20
N GLY A 37 5.94 -0.27 7.46
CA GLY A 37 5.21 0.90 7.91
C GLY A 37 4.92 0.92 9.40
N ASP A 38 3.95 1.73 9.75
CA ASP A 38 3.45 1.96 11.11
C ASP A 38 2.18 1.14 11.42
N SER A 39 1.30 1.68 12.27
CA SER A 39 0.04 1.03 12.69
C SER A 39 -0.94 0.78 11.53
N ILE A 40 -0.90 1.58 10.47
CA ILE A 40 -1.76 1.43 9.32
C ILE A 40 -1.40 0.15 8.54
N THR A 41 -0.12 -0.19 8.51
CA THR A 41 0.41 -1.43 7.93
C THR A 41 0.45 -2.58 8.93
N ASP A 42 0.67 -2.31 10.24
CA ASP A 42 0.65 -3.34 11.29
C ASP A 42 -0.71 -4.06 11.36
N GLY A 43 -1.83 -3.31 11.27
CA GLY A 43 -3.17 -3.87 11.32
C GLY A 43 -3.46 -4.73 12.55
N GLY A 44 -2.72 -4.54 13.65
CA GLY A 44 -2.85 -5.37 14.85
C GLY A 44 -2.32 -6.80 14.68
N ARG A 45 -1.37 -7.03 13.77
CA ARG A 45 -0.81 -8.35 13.49
C ARG A 45 -0.15 -9.00 14.70
N GLN A 46 -0.14 -10.30 14.75
CA GLN A 46 0.68 -11.06 15.67
C GLN A 46 2.16 -11.02 15.24
N ARG A 47 3.06 -10.87 16.22
CA ARG A 47 4.51 -10.79 15.99
C ARG A 47 5.17 -12.14 15.97
N THR A 48 4.53 -13.16 16.52
CA THR A 48 4.99 -14.52 16.66
C THR A 48 3.91 -15.49 16.22
N GLY A 49 4.31 -16.65 15.71
CA GLY A 49 3.39 -17.68 15.26
C GLY A 49 3.55 -17.98 13.77
N SER A 50 2.77 -18.95 13.31
CA SER A 50 2.76 -19.43 11.92
C SER A 50 1.38 -19.35 11.28
N ASP A 51 0.42 -18.73 11.93
CA ASP A 51 -0.92 -18.51 11.39
C ASP A 51 -0.88 -17.38 10.35
N TYR A 52 -1.08 -17.74 9.09
CA TYR A 52 -0.99 -16.82 7.96
C TYR A 52 -1.89 -15.59 8.09
N ASN A 53 -3.06 -15.71 8.71
CA ASN A 53 -4.00 -14.60 8.82
C ASN A 53 -3.57 -13.61 9.91
N HIS A 54 -3.27 -14.12 11.11
CA HIS A 54 -2.94 -13.25 12.24
C HIS A 54 -1.57 -12.56 12.09
N ILE A 55 -0.58 -13.20 11.44
CA ILE A 55 0.72 -12.57 11.19
C ILE A 55 0.66 -11.47 10.12
N MET A 56 -0.39 -11.45 9.29
CA MET A 56 -0.62 -10.39 8.30
C MET A 56 -1.39 -9.20 8.88
N GLY A 57 -2.20 -9.39 9.93
CA GLY A 57 -3.04 -8.34 10.52
C GLY A 57 -4.38 -8.16 9.82
N GLN A 58 -5.04 -7.01 10.06
CA GLN A 58 -6.37 -6.68 9.53
C GLN A 58 -6.29 -5.37 8.73
N ASP A 59 -5.47 -5.34 7.70
CA ASP A 59 -5.11 -4.15 6.96
C ASP A 59 -5.13 -4.36 5.43
N TYR A 60 -4.67 -3.34 4.69
CA TYR A 60 -4.60 -3.40 3.22
C TYR A 60 -3.61 -4.47 2.72
N ALA A 61 -2.55 -4.77 3.47
CA ALA A 61 -1.58 -5.79 3.08
C ALA A 61 -2.19 -7.20 3.20
N TYR A 62 -3.02 -7.44 4.23
CA TYR A 62 -3.80 -8.66 4.35
C TYR A 62 -4.79 -8.84 3.19
N ILE A 63 -5.51 -7.77 2.81
CA ILE A 63 -6.45 -7.82 1.69
C ILE A 63 -5.72 -8.15 0.40
N LEU A 64 -4.59 -7.51 0.13
CA LEU A 64 -3.75 -7.79 -1.05
C LEU A 64 -3.25 -9.24 -1.05
N ALA A 65 -2.75 -9.73 0.08
CA ALA A 65 -2.29 -11.11 0.19
C ALA A 65 -3.41 -12.12 -0.07
N ALA A 66 -4.63 -11.84 0.43
CA ALA A 66 -5.79 -12.70 0.24
C ALA A 66 -6.26 -12.71 -1.23
N GLU A 67 -6.39 -11.54 -1.85
CA GLU A 67 -6.84 -11.42 -3.25
C GLU A 67 -5.83 -12.03 -4.22
N ILE A 68 -4.55 -11.59 -4.16
CA ILE A 68 -3.50 -12.06 -5.08
C ILE A 68 -3.22 -13.55 -4.88
N GLY A 69 -3.18 -14.01 -3.61
CA GLY A 69 -2.96 -15.42 -3.30
C GLY A 69 -4.10 -16.34 -3.78
N ALA A 70 -5.35 -15.84 -3.79
CA ALA A 70 -6.49 -16.57 -4.31
C ALA A 70 -6.53 -16.60 -5.83
N GLU A 71 -6.12 -15.51 -6.49
CA GLU A 71 -6.15 -15.40 -7.96
C GLU A 71 -4.99 -16.14 -8.64
N SER A 72 -3.83 -16.26 -7.99
CA SER A 72 -2.62 -16.87 -8.58
C SER A 72 -1.93 -17.85 -7.61
N PRO A 73 -2.63 -18.90 -7.12
CA PRO A 73 -2.10 -19.82 -6.11
C PRO A 73 -0.87 -20.62 -6.59
N GLU A 74 -0.76 -20.88 -7.90
CA GLU A 74 0.35 -21.60 -8.52
C GLU A 74 1.67 -20.86 -8.42
N ARG A 75 1.65 -19.53 -8.24
CA ARG A 75 2.85 -18.70 -8.09
C ARG A 75 3.49 -18.86 -6.72
N ASN A 76 2.75 -19.32 -5.71
CA ASN A 76 3.26 -19.52 -4.36
C ASN A 76 4.03 -18.29 -3.83
N LEU A 77 3.46 -17.10 -4.01
CA LEU A 77 4.03 -15.84 -3.54
C LEU A 77 4.05 -15.81 -2.01
N THR A 78 5.05 -15.14 -1.45
CA THR A 78 5.17 -14.94 -0.01
C THR A 78 4.86 -13.49 0.35
N PHE A 79 3.90 -13.26 1.24
CA PHE A 79 3.55 -11.94 1.76
C PHE A 79 4.01 -11.81 3.19
N ILE A 80 4.71 -10.72 3.50
CA ILE A 80 5.24 -10.45 4.84
C ILE A 80 4.87 -9.04 5.28
N ASN A 81 4.11 -8.94 6.37
CA ASN A 81 3.84 -7.68 7.03
C ASN A 81 4.90 -7.43 8.12
N ARG A 82 5.59 -6.30 8.01
CA ARG A 82 6.59 -5.80 8.96
C ARG A 82 6.22 -4.44 9.57
N GLY A 83 4.95 -4.00 9.42
CA GLY A 83 4.43 -2.83 10.11
C GLY A 83 4.55 -2.95 11.62
N ILE A 84 4.83 -1.84 12.30
CA ILE A 84 4.86 -1.74 13.77
C ILE A 84 4.17 -0.45 14.20
N SER A 85 3.11 -0.60 14.98
CA SER A 85 2.29 0.52 15.47
C SER A 85 3.13 1.56 16.21
N GLY A 86 2.91 2.83 15.89
CA GLY A 86 3.57 3.98 16.52
C GLY A 86 4.95 4.33 15.96
N GLU A 87 5.50 3.54 15.04
CA GLU A 87 6.81 3.81 14.48
C GLU A 87 6.80 4.92 13.41
N GLY A 88 7.84 5.75 13.44
CA GLY A 88 8.23 6.65 12.38
C GLY A 88 9.50 6.16 11.67
N VAL A 89 10.09 7.01 10.82
CA VAL A 89 11.29 6.66 10.05
C VAL A 89 12.49 6.24 10.92
N PRO A 90 12.78 6.88 12.07
CA PRO A 90 13.91 6.43 12.92
C PRO A 90 13.76 5.01 13.42
N GLN A 91 12.55 4.61 13.86
CA GLN A 91 12.30 3.27 14.38
C GLN A 91 12.36 2.24 13.25
N LEU A 92 11.82 2.57 12.05
CA LEU A 92 12.01 1.74 10.86
C LEU A 92 13.50 1.52 10.59
N THR A 93 14.30 2.59 10.60
CA THR A 93 15.75 2.53 10.34
C THR A 93 16.46 1.60 11.33
N ALA A 94 16.09 1.63 12.60
CA ALA A 94 16.73 0.80 13.64
C ALA A 94 16.57 -0.72 13.42
N ARG A 95 15.55 -1.14 12.68
CA ARG A 95 15.27 -2.55 12.38
C ARG A 95 15.40 -2.91 10.89
N TRP A 96 15.80 -1.94 10.06
CA TRP A 96 15.76 -2.03 8.60
C TRP A 96 16.55 -3.20 8.03
N GLN A 97 17.76 -3.41 8.55
CA GLN A 97 18.61 -4.53 8.14
C GLN A 97 17.91 -5.88 8.32
N ARG A 98 17.33 -6.13 9.50
CA ARG A 98 16.68 -7.40 9.83
C ARG A 98 15.34 -7.59 9.12
N ASP A 99 14.52 -6.53 9.10
CA ASP A 99 13.11 -6.63 8.72
C ASP A 99 12.86 -6.27 7.24
N THR A 100 13.91 -5.86 6.53
CA THR A 100 13.82 -5.49 5.09
C THR A 100 14.99 -6.05 4.29
N LEU A 101 16.22 -5.58 4.55
CA LEU A 101 17.34 -5.90 3.68
C LEU A 101 17.67 -7.40 3.67
N ALA A 102 17.67 -8.04 4.85
CA ALA A 102 17.95 -9.47 4.98
C ALA A 102 16.87 -10.39 4.36
N LEU A 103 15.69 -9.84 4.03
CA LEU A 103 14.60 -10.58 3.40
C LEU A 103 14.72 -10.65 1.88
N HIS A 104 15.48 -9.76 1.26
CA HIS A 104 15.65 -9.68 -0.19
C HIS A 104 14.33 -9.72 -0.97
N PRO A 105 13.34 -8.84 -0.67
CA PRO A 105 12.04 -8.88 -1.31
C PRO A 105 12.13 -8.55 -2.81
N ALA A 106 11.29 -9.17 -3.62
CA ALA A 106 11.10 -8.78 -5.02
C ALA A 106 10.30 -7.47 -5.13
N LEU A 107 9.38 -7.24 -4.17
CA LEU A 107 8.57 -6.02 -4.06
C LEU A 107 8.51 -5.56 -2.61
N LEU A 108 8.85 -4.30 -2.38
CA LEU A 108 8.83 -3.63 -1.08
C LEU A 108 7.83 -2.46 -1.11
N SER A 109 6.85 -2.48 -0.22
CA SER A 109 5.91 -1.39 0.01
C SER A 109 6.24 -0.67 1.30
N ILE A 110 6.34 0.67 1.29
CA ILE A 110 6.67 1.47 2.46
C ILE A 110 5.61 2.55 2.66
N LEU A 111 4.92 2.54 3.80
CA LEU A 111 3.97 3.57 4.21
C LEU A 111 4.32 4.03 5.63
N VAL A 112 4.91 5.22 5.74
CA VAL A 112 5.38 5.82 7.01
C VAL A 112 5.33 7.33 6.93
N GLY A 113 5.20 8.02 8.08
CA GLY A 113 5.28 9.47 8.14
C GLY A 113 4.20 10.12 9.01
N ILE A 114 3.13 9.42 9.34
CA ILE A 114 2.08 9.97 10.21
C ILE A 114 2.56 10.14 11.65
N ASN A 115 3.42 9.25 12.13
CA ASN A 115 4.02 9.33 13.46
C ASN A 115 5.25 10.25 13.53
N ASP A 116 5.73 10.72 12.39
CA ASP A 116 6.81 11.70 12.29
C ASP A 116 6.29 13.15 12.36
N LEU A 117 4.98 13.34 12.60
CA LEU A 117 4.39 14.65 12.83
C LEU A 117 4.75 15.19 14.20
N PRO A 118 4.96 16.52 14.37
CA PRO A 118 5.23 17.14 15.68
C PRO A 118 4.14 16.88 16.72
N SER A 119 2.90 16.66 16.29
CA SER A 119 1.78 16.33 17.18
C SER A 119 1.77 14.87 17.63
N ALA A 120 2.44 13.97 16.91
CA ALA A 120 2.47 12.53 17.19
C ALA A 120 3.72 12.11 17.98
N ALA A 121 4.85 12.77 17.80
CA ALA A 121 6.13 12.40 18.41
C ALA A 121 6.60 13.42 19.47
N PRO A 122 6.95 12.97 20.69
CA PRO A 122 7.51 13.86 21.74
C PRO A 122 8.84 14.50 21.33
N THR A 123 9.61 13.85 20.47
CA THR A 123 10.95 14.27 19.99
C THR A 123 10.89 15.28 18.86
N ARG A 124 9.72 15.56 18.32
CA ARG A 124 9.46 16.60 17.32
C ARG A 124 10.51 16.68 16.20
N GLU A 125 10.59 15.64 15.40
CA GLU A 125 11.40 15.69 14.19
C GLU A 125 10.86 16.75 13.24
N THR A 126 11.76 17.57 12.72
CA THR A 126 11.40 18.53 11.68
C THR A 126 11.14 17.81 10.35
N ALA A 127 10.48 18.49 9.42
CA ALA A 127 10.31 17.93 8.08
C ALA A 127 11.68 17.68 7.39
N ALA A 128 12.70 18.47 7.71
CA ALA A 128 14.06 18.26 7.19
C ALA A 128 14.72 17.01 7.77
N ASP A 129 14.54 16.73 9.05
CA ASP A 129 15.03 15.49 9.69
C ASP A 129 14.36 14.26 9.09
N TYR A 130 13.03 14.31 8.89
CA TYR A 130 12.27 13.25 8.20
C TYR A 130 12.81 13.02 6.78
N GLU A 131 13.05 14.09 5.99
CA GLU A 131 13.60 13.97 4.63
C GLU A 131 15.00 13.34 4.65
N ALA A 132 15.86 13.79 5.56
CA ALA A 132 17.22 13.28 5.67
C ALA A 132 17.24 11.79 6.07
N ALA A 133 16.46 11.41 7.09
CA ALA A 133 16.38 10.03 7.57
C ALA A 133 15.77 9.09 6.52
N TYR A 134 14.64 9.47 5.92
CA TYR A 134 13.96 8.65 4.91
C TYR A 134 14.80 8.56 3.62
N GLY A 135 15.43 9.66 3.19
CA GLY A 135 16.34 9.67 2.05
C GLY A 135 17.54 8.75 2.25
N LYS A 136 18.12 8.70 3.47
CA LYS A 136 19.20 7.77 3.82
C LYS A 136 18.74 6.32 3.76
N LEU A 137 17.56 6.00 4.34
CA LEU A 137 16.97 4.67 4.32
C LEU A 137 16.74 4.19 2.89
N LEU A 138 16.20 5.03 2.01
CA LEU A 138 15.97 4.68 0.60
C LEU A 138 17.29 4.52 -0.17
N ALA A 139 18.30 5.39 0.07
CA ALA A 139 19.62 5.25 -0.55
C ALA A 139 20.27 3.91 -0.21
N GLU A 140 20.23 3.53 1.07
CA GLU A 140 20.73 2.24 1.55
C GLU A 140 19.97 1.07 0.89
N THR A 141 18.65 1.18 0.80
CA THR A 141 17.81 0.13 0.23
C THR A 141 18.10 -0.08 -1.26
N VAL A 142 18.15 0.99 -2.04
CA VAL A 142 18.42 0.91 -3.49
C VAL A 142 19.83 0.37 -3.75
N ALA A 143 20.81 0.75 -2.91
CA ALA A 143 22.18 0.24 -3.03
C ALA A 143 22.29 -1.25 -2.67
N ALA A 144 21.62 -1.69 -1.61
CA ALA A 144 21.66 -3.08 -1.13
C ALA A 144 20.79 -4.03 -1.97
N LEU A 145 19.70 -3.53 -2.51
CA LEU A 145 18.66 -4.31 -3.19
C LEU A 145 18.32 -3.74 -4.58
N PRO A 146 19.27 -3.69 -5.52
CA PRO A 146 19.08 -3.00 -6.80
C PRO A 146 18.01 -3.64 -7.72
N ALA A 147 17.64 -4.89 -7.48
CA ALA A 147 16.59 -5.59 -8.23
C ALA A 147 15.19 -5.44 -7.61
N THR A 148 15.10 -5.02 -6.34
CA THR A 148 13.84 -4.87 -5.63
C THR A 148 13.02 -3.71 -6.21
N LYS A 149 11.78 -3.97 -6.55
CA LYS A 149 10.81 -2.92 -6.87
C LYS A 149 10.30 -2.30 -5.58
N ILE A 150 10.28 -0.97 -5.52
CA ILE A 150 9.87 -0.24 -4.29
C ILE A 150 8.72 0.68 -4.64
N VAL A 151 7.64 0.62 -3.85
CA VAL A 151 6.52 1.55 -3.91
C VAL A 151 6.39 2.30 -2.59
N LEU A 152 6.22 3.62 -2.67
CA LEU A 152 6.03 4.48 -1.52
C LEU A 152 4.56 4.85 -1.37
N GLY A 153 4.03 4.81 -0.15
CA GLY A 153 2.73 5.40 0.21
C GLY A 153 2.96 6.72 0.93
N GLU A 154 2.27 7.78 0.52
CA GLU A 154 2.27 9.01 1.31
C GLU A 154 1.42 8.86 2.57
N PRO A 155 1.82 9.46 3.70
CA PRO A 155 0.98 9.52 4.89
C PRO A 155 -0.27 10.36 4.62
N PHE A 156 -1.39 10.04 5.29
CA PHE A 156 -2.67 10.70 5.10
C PHE A 156 -3.39 10.94 6.43
N MET A 157 -4.39 11.84 6.42
CA MET A 157 -5.22 12.14 7.57
C MET A 157 -6.62 12.57 7.12
N LEU A 158 -7.63 12.24 7.90
CA LEU A 158 -9.02 12.66 7.70
C LEU A 158 -9.55 13.46 8.90
N PRO A 159 -10.50 14.41 8.71
CA PRO A 159 -11.01 15.29 9.75
C PRO A 159 -12.02 14.60 10.68
N VAL A 160 -11.66 13.45 11.26
CA VAL A 160 -12.52 12.65 12.15
C VAL A 160 -11.79 12.23 13.41
N GLY A 161 -12.54 11.74 14.40
CA GLY A 161 -12.01 11.21 15.65
C GLY A 161 -11.11 12.22 16.36
N ARG A 162 -9.99 11.74 16.89
CA ARG A 162 -9.04 12.54 17.68
C ARG A 162 -8.31 13.63 16.86
N PHE A 163 -8.21 13.46 15.56
CA PHE A 163 -7.54 14.45 14.69
C PHE A 163 -8.45 15.57 14.20
N LYS A 164 -9.76 15.48 14.44
CA LYS A 164 -10.71 16.51 13.98
C LYS A 164 -10.41 17.90 14.51
N ALA A 165 -10.05 18.02 15.78
CA ALA A 165 -9.87 19.32 16.44
C ALA A 165 -8.68 20.12 15.89
N ASN A 166 -7.56 19.45 15.57
CA ASN A 166 -6.32 20.06 15.11
C ASN A 166 -6.05 19.80 13.62
N TYR A 167 -7.02 19.28 12.89
CA TYR A 167 -6.86 18.82 11.51
C TYR A 167 -6.14 19.83 10.61
N ALA A 168 -6.58 21.10 10.64
CA ALA A 168 -5.97 22.11 9.76
C ALA A 168 -4.50 22.38 10.07
N ALA A 169 -4.12 22.38 11.35
CA ALA A 169 -2.74 22.58 11.79
C ALA A 169 -1.86 21.36 11.46
N ASP A 170 -2.35 20.15 11.74
CA ASP A 170 -1.65 18.91 11.47
C ASP A 170 -1.47 18.69 9.96
N MET A 171 -2.45 19.09 9.13
CA MET A 171 -2.36 19.01 7.67
C MET A 171 -1.27 19.92 7.08
N VAL A 172 -0.92 21.04 7.72
CA VAL A 172 0.22 21.87 7.28
C VAL A 172 1.52 21.08 7.38
N GLU A 173 1.70 20.37 8.46
CA GLU A 173 2.90 19.53 8.69
C GLU A 173 2.84 18.24 7.86
N LEU A 174 1.68 17.63 7.73
CA LEU A 174 1.50 16.43 6.92
C LEU A 174 1.83 16.66 5.46
N LYS A 175 1.37 17.79 4.88
CA LYS A 175 1.69 18.16 3.49
C LYS A 175 3.20 18.24 3.24
N LYS A 176 3.98 18.74 4.19
CA LYS A 176 5.45 18.73 4.06
C LYS A 176 6.01 17.32 3.92
N ARG A 177 5.45 16.33 4.68
CA ARG A 177 5.87 14.92 4.57
C ARG A 177 5.43 14.31 3.25
N GLN A 178 4.23 14.61 2.78
CA GLN A 178 3.74 14.17 1.47
C GLN A 178 4.64 14.68 0.34
N GLU A 179 4.96 15.98 0.33
CA GLU A 179 5.88 16.59 -0.64
C GLU A 179 7.29 15.98 -0.57
N ILE A 180 7.74 15.58 0.62
CA ILE A 180 9.02 14.88 0.79
C ILE A 180 8.95 13.49 0.16
N VAL A 181 7.88 12.73 0.39
CA VAL A 181 7.69 11.42 -0.23
C VAL A 181 7.71 11.54 -1.76
N ASP A 182 7.04 12.56 -2.32
CA ASP A 182 7.05 12.85 -3.76
C ASP A 182 8.47 13.14 -4.28
N ARG A 183 9.21 14.02 -3.57
CA ARG A 183 10.60 14.33 -3.96
C ARG A 183 11.51 13.10 -3.89
N LEU A 184 11.35 12.27 -2.87
CA LEU A 184 12.12 11.04 -2.74
C LEU A 184 11.71 10.02 -3.81
N GLY A 185 10.41 9.86 -4.09
CA GLY A 185 9.92 9.06 -5.19
C GLY A 185 10.53 9.48 -6.53
N ALA A 186 10.49 10.78 -6.84
CA ALA A 186 11.11 11.32 -8.05
C ALA A 186 12.63 11.10 -8.10
N ARG A 187 13.36 11.32 -6.98
CA ARG A 187 14.81 11.12 -6.87
C ARG A 187 15.25 9.70 -7.18
N TYR A 188 14.52 8.72 -6.71
CA TYR A 188 14.86 7.29 -6.85
C TYR A 188 14.04 6.58 -7.94
N HIS A 189 13.23 7.32 -8.71
CA HIS A 189 12.34 6.78 -9.75
C HIS A 189 11.36 5.73 -9.22
N LEU A 190 10.82 5.96 -8.03
CA LEU A 190 9.86 5.09 -7.35
C LEU A 190 8.43 5.60 -7.51
N PRO A 191 7.44 4.75 -7.77
CA PRO A 191 6.05 5.15 -7.75
C PRO A 191 5.60 5.56 -6.34
N VAL A 192 4.74 6.57 -6.28
CA VAL A 192 4.12 7.06 -5.04
C VAL A 192 2.61 6.86 -5.11
N ILE A 193 2.04 6.30 -4.05
CA ILE A 193 0.60 6.17 -3.87
C ILE A 193 0.09 7.36 -3.06
N HIS A 194 -0.73 8.20 -3.69
CA HIS A 194 -1.28 9.41 -3.09
C HIS A 194 -2.54 9.11 -2.27
N TYR A 195 -2.37 8.51 -1.10
CA TYR A 195 -3.49 8.09 -0.25
C TYR A 195 -4.34 9.26 0.23
N GLN A 196 -3.77 10.45 0.48
CA GLN A 196 -4.58 11.63 0.84
C GLN A 196 -5.58 11.97 -0.27
N LYS A 197 -5.11 12.06 -1.50
CA LYS A 197 -5.96 12.34 -2.66
C LYS A 197 -7.05 11.26 -2.85
N LEU A 198 -6.69 10.00 -2.62
CA LEU A 198 -7.63 8.88 -2.67
C LEU A 198 -8.76 9.06 -1.66
N PHE A 199 -8.43 9.35 -0.39
CA PHE A 199 -9.43 9.53 0.66
C PHE A 199 -10.24 10.82 0.51
N ASP A 200 -9.62 11.92 0.06
CA ASP A 200 -10.34 13.15 -0.26
C ASP A 200 -11.42 12.91 -1.33
N ALA A 201 -11.07 12.17 -2.39
CA ALA A 201 -12.04 11.77 -3.40
C ALA A 201 -13.12 10.81 -2.85
N ALA A 202 -12.75 9.89 -1.97
CA ALA A 202 -13.69 8.95 -1.34
C ALA A 202 -14.70 9.66 -0.43
N CYS A 203 -14.30 10.75 0.23
CA CYS A 203 -15.17 11.55 1.09
C CYS A 203 -16.32 12.23 0.33
N SER A 204 -16.27 12.33 -0.99
CA SER A 204 -17.41 12.75 -1.80
C SER A 204 -18.52 11.70 -1.92
N ARG A 205 -18.22 10.43 -1.60
CA ARG A 205 -19.12 9.27 -1.74
C ARG A 205 -19.70 8.81 -0.41
N ALA A 206 -18.95 8.99 0.68
CA ALA A 206 -19.36 8.65 2.04
C ALA A 206 -18.63 9.57 3.03
N PRO A 207 -19.19 9.82 4.25
CA PRO A 207 -18.54 10.66 5.23
C PRO A 207 -17.18 10.09 5.67
N ALA A 208 -16.29 10.95 6.17
CA ALA A 208 -14.91 10.60 6.46
C ALA A 208 -14.74 9.48 7.50
N ASP A 209 -15.69 9.35 8.45
CA ASP A 209 -15.72 8.28 9.45
C ASP A 209 -16.07 6.90 8.87
N HIS A 210 -16.65 6.85 7.67
CA HIS A 210 -16.80 5.60 6.92
C HIS A 210 -15.43 5.04 6.51
N TRP A 211 -14.45 5.89 6.24
CA TRP A 211 -13.13 5.52 5.71
C TRP A 211 -12.06 5.39 6.79
N SER A 212 -12.12 6.22 7.84
CA SER A 212 -11.19 6.18 8.97
C SER A 212 -11.95 6.41 10.28
N TRP A 213 -11.71 5.57 11.29
CA TRP A 213 -12.44 5.66 12.55
C TRP A 213 -11.89 6.72 13.52
N ASP A 214 -10.62 7.08 13.43
CA ASP A 214 -9.98 8.08 14.30
C ASP A 214 -9.27 9.22 13.59
N GLY A 215 -9.23 9.17 12.25
CA GLY A 215 -8.61 10.16 11.37
C GLY A 215 -7.35 9.68 10.66
N ILE A 216 -6.66 8.64 11.17
CA ILE A 216 -5.46 8.06 10.53
C ILE A 216 -5.55 6.55 10.31
N HIS A 217 -6.32 5.84 11.14
CA HIS A 217 -6.48 4.40 10.98
C HIS A 217 -7.70 4.11 10.11
N PRO A 218 -7.53 3.47 8.95
CA PRO A 218 -8.64 3.13 8.09
C PRO A 218 -9.60 2.13 8.75
N THR A 219 -10.87 2.22 8.40
CA THR A 219 -11.83 1.15 8.61
C THR A 219 -11.54 0.00 7.65
N TYR A 220 -12.25 -1.12 7.75
CA TYR A 220 -12.18 -2.18 6.75
C TYR A 220 -12.47 -1.67 5.32
N ALA A 221 -13.40 -0.69 5.18
CA ALA A 221 -13.69 -0.07 3.89
C ALA A 221 -12.52 0.81 3.40
N GLY A 222 -11.88 1.54 4.32
CA GLY A 222 -10.68 2.32 4.03
C GLY A 222 -9.51 1.44 3.61
N HIS A 223 -9.25 0.36 4.32
CA HIS A 223 -8.21 -0.61 3.93
C HIS A 223 -8.48 -1.27 2.57
N GLY A 224 -9.76 -1.60 2.27
CA GLY A 224 -10.14 -2.10 0.96
C GLY A 224 -9.92 -1.09 -0.17
N LEU A 225 -10.15 0.20 0.11
CA LEU A 225 -9.85 1.28 -0.83
C LEU A 225 -8.35 1.42 -1.07
N MET A 226 -7.54 1.37 0.01
CA MET A 226 -6.07 1.41 -0.08
C MET A 226 -5.50 0.24 -0.86
N ALA A 227 -5.98 -0.98 -0.64
CA ALA A 227 -5.53 -2.17 -1.35
C ALA A 227 -5.76 -2.05 -2.87
N LYS A 228 -6.94 -1.59 -3.28
CA LYS A 228 -7.26 -1.36 -4.69
C LYS A 228 -6.36 -0.32 -5.34
N GLU A 229 -6.10 0.79 -4.65
CA GLU A 229 -5.23 1.84 -5.17
C GLU A 229 -3.77 1.39 -5.23
N TRP A 230 -3.31 0.63 -4.23
CA TRP A 230 -1.98 0.03 -4.22
C TRP A 230 -1.78 -0.86 -5.45
N LEU A 231 -2.71 -1.80 -5.69
CA LEU A 231 -2.65 -2.71 -6.83
C LEU A 231 -2.67 -1.93 -8.15
N ARG A 232 -3.56 -0.93 -8.28
CA ARG A 232 -3.64 -0.08 -9.46
C ARG A 232 -2.33 0.63 -9.77
N VAL A 233 -1.69 1.25 -8.78
CA VAL A 233 -0.43 2.00 -8.97
C VAL A 233 0.72 1.06 -9.31
N VAL A 234 0.81 -0.09 -8.62
CA VAL A 234 1.85 -1.08 -8.83
C VAL A 234 1.74 -1.74 -10.22
N ASP A 235 0.52 -2.13 -10.62
CA ASP A 235 0.28 -2.69 -11.95
C ASP A 235 0.49 -1.65 -13.06
N GLN A 236 0.08 -0.41 -12.85
CA GLN A 236 0.33 0.66 -13.81
C GLN A 236 1.82 0.91 -14.03
N GLN A 237 2.63 0.78 -12.98
CA GLN A 237 4.08 1.00 -13.05
C GLN A 237 4.81 -0.17 -13.71
N TRP A 238 4.43 -1.41 -13.41
CA TRP A 238 5.18 -2.60 -13.80
C TRP A 238 4.36 -3.70 -14.49
N GLY A 239 3.03 -3.58 -14.51
CA GLY A 239 2.13 -4.59 -15.07
C GLY A 239 2.03 -4.60 -16.59
N SER A 240 2.44 -3.54 -17.27
CA SER A 240 2.37 -3.44 -18.73
C SER A 240 3.65 -4.01 -19.35
N ARG A 241 3.53 -5.10 -20.06
CA ARG A 241 4.47 -5.53 -21.10
C ARG A 241 3.76 -5.54 -22.45
#